data_a45183afcf7cf84fbd81cbda4d5ddb68
#
_entry.id   a45183afcf7cf84fbd81cbda4d5ddb68
#
_cell.length_a   1.000
_cell.length_b   1.000
_cell.length_c   1.000
_cell.angle_alpha   90.00
_cell.angle_beta   90.00
_cell.angle_gamma   90.00
#
_symmetry.space_group_name_H-M   'P 1'
#
loop_
_entity.id
_entity.type
_entity.pdbx_description
1 polymer ?
#
loop_
_entity_poly.entity_id
_entity_poly.type
_entity_poly.pdbx_seq_one_letter_code
_entity_poly.pdbx_strand_id
1 'polypeptide(L)'
;LWARQHTFDKSLEATKDGQPWTFFEGPPTANGQPGTHHVEARVFKDIFPRFKTMQGFRVDRKAGWDCHGLPVELAVEKELGFSGKPDIEKYGVEPFNAKCRESVTRHVDAFSELTERMGYWVNMDEAYWTMSPSYVESVWWGLKRIWDKGLLGEDHRVAPYCPRCGTTLSDHELAQGYQDDRDPSIYVRFPVTSGPLAGRAKLLVWTTTPWTLVSNTAVAVHPEVRYVVAHRDPVPEGSDAVATASAEDPASQDLIIAEPLFEKVLGEGWSLTGESFLGSQMELWTYERPYNFLEWPKTERVTVDGRPTPADANFVVLADYVTVEDGTGLVHQAPAF
;
A
#
# COMPACT_ATOMS: atom_id res chain seq x y z
N LEU A 1 -8.60 37.35 26.94
CA LEU A 1 -8.71 38.68 26.35
C LEU A 1 -9.55 38.63 25.07
N TRP A 2 -9.16 37.79 24.07
CA TRP A 2 -9.80 37.73 22.75
C TRP A 2 -11.29 37.34 22.81
N ALA A 3 -11.66 36.34 23.62
CA ALA A 3 -13.06 35.95 23.79
C ALA A 3 -13.92 37.11 24.35
N ARG A 4 -13.43 37.83 25.38
CA ARG A 4 -14.14 38.97 25.95
C ARG A 4 -14.32 40.15 24.99
N GLN A 5 -13.42 40.30 24.05
CA GLN A 5 -13.43 41.40 23.08
C GLN A 5 -14.07 40.99 21.75
N HIS A 6 -14.50 39.73 21.60
CA HIS A 6 -15.02 39.18 20.36
C HIS A 6 -14.07 39.43 19.16
N THR A 7 -12.76 39.22 19.40
CA THR A 7 -11.72 39.59 18.43
C THR A 7 -11.83 38.80 17.15
N PHE A 8 -12.15 37.50 17.23
CA PHE A 8 -12.35 36.67 16.06
C PHE A 8 -13.53 37.16 15.22
N ASP A 9 -14.71 37.37 15.83
CA ASP A 9 -15.90 37.85 15.12
C ASP A 9 -15.65 39.19 14.46
N LYS A 10 -14.97 40.14 15.18
CA LYS A 10 -14.58 41.43 14.63
C LYS A 10 -13.62 41.29 13.43
N SER A 11 -12.74 40.32 13.43
CA SER A 11 -11.83 40.09 12.31
C SER A 11 -12.58 39.62 11.06
N LEU A 12 -13.62 38.79 11.23
CA LEU A 12 -14.48 38.34 10.14
C LEU A 12 -15.33 39.49 9.60
N GLU A 13 -15.91 40.29 10.48
CA GLU A 13 -16.70 41.47 10.10
C GLU A 13 -15.86 42.53 9.35
N ALA A 14 -14.62 42.76 9.83
CA ALA A 14 -13.71 43.72 9.18
C ALA A 14 -13.29 43.31 7.75
N THR A 15 -13.37 42.03 7.40
CA THR A 15 -12.97 41.50 6.09
C THR A 15 -14.15 40.92 5.29
N LYS A 16 -15.40 41.16 5.72
CA LYS A 16 -16.60 40.57 5.08
C LYS A 16 -16.74 40.89 3.59
N ASP A 17 -16.32 42.10 3.19
CA ASP A 17 -16.38 42.56 1.81
C ASP A 17 -15.08 42.25 1.01
N GLY A 18 -14.13 41.59 1.66
CA GLY A 18 -12.86 41.18 1.05
C GLY A 18 -13.01 40.05 0.04
N GLN A 19 -11.99 39.87 -0.80
CA GLN A 19 -11.93 38.74 -1.71
C GLN A 19 -11.99 37.43 -0.91
N PRO A 20 -12.84 36.45 -1.25
CA PRO A 20 -12.93 35.20 -0.53
C PRO A 20 -11.66 34.37 -0.71
N TRP A 21 -11.17 33.83 0.41
CA TRP A 21 -10.13 32.81 0.43
C TRP A 21 -10.69 31.57 1.15
N THR A 22 -10.76 30.46 0.44
CA THR A 22 -11.41 29.24 0.95
C THR A 22 -10.48 28.45 1.86
N PHE A 23 -10.99 28.13 3.05
CA PHE A 23 -10.35 27.22 4.00
C PHE A 23 -11.18 25.95 4.12
N PHE A 24 -10.52 24.80 4.03
CA PHE A 24 -11.11 23.49 4.25
C PHE A 24 -10.57 22.90 5.56
N GLU A 25 -11.47 22.65 6.52
CA GLU A 25 -11.11 21.95 7.76
C GLU A 25 -10.98 20.45 7.51
N GLY A 26 -9.85 19.84 7.95
CA GLY A 26 -9.72 18.41 8.14
C GLY A 26 -10.15 18.06 9.58
N PRO A 27 -11.38 17.57 9.78
CA PRO A 27 -11.96 17.46 11.11
C PRO A 27 -11.30 16.34 11.92
N PRO A 28 -11.08 16.53 13.23
CA PRO A 28 -10.63 15.47 14.12
C PRO A 28 -11.76 14.50 14.44
N THR A 29 -11.40 13.25 14.77
CA THR A 29 -12.29 12.30 15.42
C THR A 29 -12.16 12.44 16.94
N ALA A 30 -13.25 12.83 17.63
CA ALA A 30 -13.25 13.09 19.08
C ALA A 30 -13.54 11.82 19.91
N ASN A 31 -13.02 10.67 19.50
CA ASN A 31 -13.17 9.37 20.18
C ASN A 31 -12.09 9.11 21.24
N GLY A 32 -11.09 9.99 21.38
CA GLY A 32 -10.02 9.95 22.38
C GLY A 32 -9.64 11.35 22.85
N GLN A 33 -8.78 11.44 23.86
CA GLN A 33 -8.26 12.72 24.35
C GLN A 33 -7.37 13.38 23.27
N PRO A 34 -7.41 14.72 23.14
CA PRO A 34 -6.54 15.43 22.21
C PRO A 34 -5.06 15.26 22.58
N GLY A 35 -4.23 14.89 21.61
CA GLY A 35 -2.78 14.73 21.76
C GLY A 35 -1.99 15.87 21.12
N THR A 36 -0.64 15.82 21.24
CA THR A 36 0.28 16.83 20.71
C THR A 36 0.18 17.03 19.19
N HIS A 37 -0.06 15.96 18.43
CA HIS A 37 -0.28 16.04 16.99
C HIS A 37 -1.53 16.87 16.61
N HIS A 38 -2.56 16.88 17.47
CA HIS A 38 -3.71 17.74 17.27
C HIS A 38 -3.38 19.21 17.50
N VAL A 39 -2.44 19.51 18.43
CA VAL A 39 -1.93 20.86 18.63
C VAL A 39 -1.18 21.33 17.40
N GLU A 40 -0.24 20.55 16.90
CA GLU A 40 0.54 20.86 15.71
C GLU A 40 -0.35 21.12 14.49
N ALA A 41 -1.28 20.22 14.19
CA ALA A 41 -2.22 20.38 13.09
C ALA A 41 -3.03 21.69 13.21
N ARG A 42 -3.49 22.06 14.42
CA ARG A 42 -4.24 23.29 14.65
C ARG A 42 -3.41 24.55 14.45
N VAL A 43 -2.13 24.51 14.81
CA VAL A 43 -1.22 25.63 14.55
C VAL A 43 -1.13 25.93 13.06
N PHE A 44 -0.91 24.90 12.24
CA PHE A 44 -0.86 25.08 10.78
C PHE A 44 -2.20 25.57 10.22
N LYS A 45 -3.31 25.01 10.68
CA LYS A 45 -4.65 25.40 10.25
C LYS A 45 -5.01 26.84 10.64
N ASP A 46 -4.46 27.38 11.71
CA ASP A 46 -4.72 28.74 12.14
C ASP A 46 -3.84 29.78 11.43
N ILE A 47 -2.55 29.50 11.25
CA ILE A 47 -1.58 30.46 10.69
C ILE A 47 -2.02 30.97 9.31
N PHE A 48 -2.36 30.10 8.39
CA PHE A 48 -2.69 30.50 7.02
C PHE A 48 -4.00 31.30 6.93
N PRO A 49 -5.13 30.87 7.51
CA PRO A 49 -6.36 31.65 7.54
C PRO A 49 -6.19 32.99 8.24
N ARG A 50 -5.46 33.02 9.37
CA ARG A 50 -5.18 34.23 10.13
C ARG A 50 -4.35 35.23 9.29
N PHE A 51 -3.30 34.75 8.65
CA PHE A 51 -2.47 35.57 7.75
C PHE A 51 -3.28 36.13 6.59
N LYS A 52 -4.13 35.34 5.97
CA LYS A 52 -5.02 35.79 4.89
C LYS A 52 -6.03 36.85 5.36
N THR A 53 -6.61 36.64 6.54
CA THR A 53 -7.48 37.66 7.16
C THR A 53 -6.74 38.97 7.41
N MET A 54 -5.49 38.92 7.87
CA MET A 54 -4.65 40.14 8.06
C MET A 54 -4.31 40.83 6.73
N GLN A 55 -4.33 40.10 5.63
CA GLN A 55 -4.18 40.68 4.28
C GLN A 55 -5.48 41.26 3.70
N GLY A 56 -6.59 41.20 4.44
CA GLY A 56 -7.90 41.73 4.00
C GLY A 56 -8.78 40.71 3.26
N PHE A 57 -8.39 39.43 3.18
CA PHE A 57 -9.27 38.40 2.60
C PHE A 57 -10.39 38.03 3.56
N ARG A 58 -11.58 37.75 3.00
CA ARG A 58 -12.65 37.07 3.74
C ARG A 58 -12.34 35.58 3.85
N VAL A 59 -12.16 35.10 5.06
CA VAL A 59 -11.84 33.69 5.34
C VAL A 59 -12.87 33.13 6.31
N ASP A 60 -13.91 32.49 5.77
CA ASP A 60 -14.90 31.78 6.55
C ASP A 60 -14.26 30.46 7.06
N ARG A 61 -14.26 30.27 8.38
CA ARG A 61 -13.60 29.15 9.07
C ARG A 61 -14.63 28.37 9.84
N LYS A 62 -15.00 27.22 9.29
CA LYS A 62 -15.99 26.34 9.90
C LYS A 62 -15.29 25.14 10.50
N ALA A 63 -15.54 24.84 11.78
CA ALA A 63 -15.07 23.62 12.41
C ALA A 63 -15.82 22.38 11.91
N GLY A 64 -15.31 21.20 12.21
CA GLY A 64 -15.97 19.95 11.88
C GLY A 64 -15.55 18.80 12.78
N TRP A 65 -16.34 17.75 12.77
CA TRP A 65 -16.12 16.50 13.53
C TRP A 65 -16.21 15.31 12.59
N ASP A 66 -15.13 14.51 12.55
CA ASP A 66 -15.13 13.24 11.86
C ASP A 66 -15.77 12.16 12.75
N CYS A 67 -16.75 11.44 12.21
CA CYS A 67 -17.58 10.51 12.96
C CYS A 67 -17.53 9.07 12.43
N HIS A 68 -16.61 8.76 11.51
CA HIS A 68 -16.59 7.49 10.80
C HIS A 68 -15.23 6.84 10.79
N GLY A 69 -15.21 5.60 10.25
CA GLY A 69 -14.01 4.87 9.89
C GLY A 69 -13.47 3.95 10.99
N LEU A 70 -12.42 3.22 10.63
CA LEU A 70 -11.76 2.23 11.47
C LEU A 70 -11.33 2.75 12.86
N PRO A 71 -10.82 3.98 13.03
CA PRO A 71 -10.43 4.46 14.35
C PRO A 71 -11.58 4.46 15.36
N VAL A 72 -12.81 4.75 14.92
CA VAL A 72 -14.01 4.70 15.78
C VAL A 72 -14.39 3.26 16.08
N GLU A 73 -14.46 2.41 15.06
CA GLU A 73 -14.82 1.00 15.21
C GLU A 73 -13.85 0.27 16.12
N LEU A 74 -12.55 0.41 15.91
CA LEU A 74 -11.51 -0.24 16.72
C LEU A 74 -11.53 0.23 18.18
N ALA A 75 -11.84 1.52 18.44
CA ALA A 75 -11.97 2.03 19.80
C ALA A 75 -13.15 1.36 20.52
N VAL A 76 -14.30 1.22 19.85
CA VAL A 76 -15.50 0.56 20.40
C VAL A 76 -15.32 -0.95 20.51
N GLU A 77 -14.69 -1.62 19.54
CA GLU A 77 -14.32 -3.03 19.64
C GLU A 77 -13.48 -3.30 20.89
N LYS A 78 -12.46 -2.46 21.12
CA LYS A 78 -11.59 -2.57 22.30
C LYS A 78 -12.36 -2.35 23.59
N GLU A 79 -13.28 -1.38 23.62
CA GLU A 79 -14.14 -1.11 24.80
C GLU A 79 -15.05 -2.30 25.11
N LEU A 80 -15.60 -2.96 24.07
CA LEU A 80 -16.49 -4.11 24.21
C LEU A 80 -15.75 -5.47 24.35
N GLY A 81 -14.42 -5.47 24.17
CA GLY A 81 -13.60 -6.69 24.20
C GLY A 81 -13.78 -7.59 22.99
N PHE A 82 -14.14 -7.02 21.83
CA PHE A 82 -14.35 -7.76 20.59
C PHE A 82 -13.02 -8.01 19.85
N SER A 83 -12.97 -9.11 19.12
CA SER A 83 -11.79 -9.50 18.33
C SER A 83 -11.93 -9.28 16.83
N GLY A 84 -13.05 -8.72 16.37
CA GLY A 84 -13.30 -8.41 14.96
C GLY A 84 -14.78 -8.50 14.57
N LYS A 85 -15.01 -8.45 13.27
CA LYS A 85 -16.34 -8.36 12.66
C LYS A 85 -17.36 -9.44 13.10
N PRO A 86 -16.99 -10.72 13.29
CA PRO A 86 -17.94 -11.72 13.78
C PRO A 86 -18.56 -11.38 15.14
N ASP A 87 -17.78 -10.75 16.05
CA ASP A 87 -18.30 -10.36 17.36
C ASP A 87 -19.29 -9.18 17.21
N ILE A 88 -19.03 -8.25 16.28
CA ILE A 88 -19.94 -7.14 15.96
C ILE A 88 -21.26 -7.67 15.42
N GLU A 89 -21.21 -8.62 14.48
CA GLU A 89 -22.40 -9.24 13.89
C GLU A 89 -23.24 -9.97 14.96
N LYS A 90 -22.59 -10.68 15.88
CA LYS A 90 -23.24 -11.37 17.00
C LYS A 90 -23.86 -10.40 18.00
N TYR A 91 -23.19 -9.29 18.29
CA TYR A 91 -23.69 -8.22 19.18
C TYR A 91 -24.87 -7.48 18.55
N GLY A 92 -24.83 -7.30 17.25
CA GLY A 92 -25.81 -6.59 16.44
C GLY A 92 -25.25 -5.26 15.92
N VAL A 93 -25.43 -5.01 14.62
CA VAL A 93 -24.92 -3.81 13.94
C VAL A 93 -25.55 -2.52 14.50
N GLU A 94 -26.85 -2.53 14.81
CA GLU A 94 -27.54 -1.36 15.34
C GLU A 94 -26.99 -0.91 16.72
N PRO A 95 -26.92 -1.78 17.74
CA PRO A 95 -26.35 -1.38 19.04
C PRO A 95 -24.86 -1.06 18.95
N PHE A 96 -24.10 -1.69 18.06
CA PHE A 96 -22.70 -1.33 17.81
C PHE A 96 -22.59 0.09 17.24
N ASN A 97 -23.37 0.44 16.24
CA ASN A 97 -23.41 1.78 15.67
C ASN A 97 -23.87 2.83 16.69
N ALA A 98 -24.78 2.50 17.61
CA ALA A 98 -25.16 3.39 18.69
C ALA A 98 -23.97 3.70 19.61
N LYS A 99 -23.15 2.68 19.94
CA LYS A 99 -21.90 2.85 20.69
C LYS A 99 -20.86 3.68 19.94
N CYS A 100 -20.73 3.51 18.63
CA CYS A 100 -19.85 4.34 17.80
C CYS A 100 -20.29 5.83 17.85
N ARG A 101 -21.59 6.12 17.74
CA ARG A 101 -22.12 7.49 17.86
C ARG A 101 -21.85 8.11 19.24
N GLU A 102 -21.98 7.35 20.30
CA GLU A 102 -21.62 7.78 21.65
C GLU A 102 -20.12 8.08 21.76
N SER A 103 -19.27 7.21 21.19
CA SER A 103 -17.81 7.34 21.23
C SER A 103 -17.33 8.63 20.56
N VAL A 104 -17.82 8.99 19.38
CA VAL A 104 -17.34 10.17 18.61
C VAL A 104 -17.75 11.50 19.21
N THR A 105 -18.67 11.53 20.16
CA THR A 105 -19.06 12.76 20.89
C THR A 105 -18.37 12.91 22.25
N ARG A 106 -17.72 11.85 22.73
CA ARG A 106 -17.23 11.73 24.13
C ARG A 106 -16.21 12.79 24.52
N HIS A 107 -15.36 13.22 23.60
CA HIS A 107 -14.26 14.13 23.88
C HIS A 107 -14.38 15.49 23.16
N VAL A 108 -15.54 15.81 22.63
CA VAL A 108 -15.79 17.08 21.93
C VAL A 108 -15.48 18.28 22.82
N ASP A 109 -15.87 18.23 24.11
CA ASP A 109 -15.60 19.31 25.05
C ASP A 109 -14.09 19.50 25.27
N ALA A 110 -13.33 18.42 25.40
CA ALA A 110 -11.87 18.48 25.54
C ALA A 110 -11.17 19.08 24.30
N PHE A 111 -11.66 18.74 23.11
CA PHE A 111 -11.16 19.34 21.86
C PHE A 111 -11.56 20.82 21.73
N SER A 112 -12.74 21.19 22.18
CA SER A 112 -13.21 22.57 22.17
C SER A 112 -12.39 23.43 23.14
N GLU A 113 -12.14 22.91 24.34
CA GLU A 113 -11.28 23.59 25.34
C GLU A 113 -9.84 23.75 24.79
N LEU A 114 -9.28 22.73 24.17
CA LEU A 114 -7.97 22.82 23.54
C LEU A 114 -7.94 23.89 22.44
N THR A 115 -8.97 23.95 21.60
CA THR A 115 -9.10 24.92 20.51
C THR A 115 -9.11 26.36 21.04
N GLU A 116 -9.88 26.61 22.09
CA GLU A 116 -9.94 27.93 22.78
C GLU A 116 -8.61 28.26 23.45
N ARG A 117 -8.02 27.32 24.18
CA ARG A 117 -6.76 27.51 24.91
C ARG A 117 -5.59 27.83 23.98
N MET A 118 -5.54 27.23 22.82
CA MET A 118 -4.54 27.51 21.79
C MET A 118 -4.77 28.86 21.10
N GLY A 119 -6.00 29.42 21.19
CA GLY A 119 -6.39 30.56 20.40
C GLY A 119 -6.54 30.27 18.92
N TYR A 120 -6.88 29.04 18.57
CA TYR A 120 -7.23 28.66 17.20
C TYR A 120 -8.59 29.27 16.85
N TRP A 121 -8.61 30.14 15.84
CA TRP A 121 -9.80 30.88 15.44
C TRP A 121 -10.61 30.13 14.40
N VAL A 122 -11.64 29.46 14.82
CA VAL A 122 -12.57 28.69 14.00
C VAL A 122 -13.98 28.77 14.58
N ASN A 123 -15.00 28.81 13.72
CA ASN A 123 -16.39 28.82 14.15
C ASN A 123 -16.78 27.40 14.61
N MET A 124 -16.89 27.23 15.93
CA MET A 124 -17.28 25.96 16.56
C MET A 124 -18.82 25.81 16.62
N ASP A 125 -19.57 26.91 16.66
CA ASP A 125 -21.04 26.89 16.83
C ASP A 125 -21.72 26.32 15.56
N GLU A 126 -21.11 26.53 14.40
CA GLU A 126 -21.57 26.01 13.12
C GLU A 126 -20.80 24.76 12.67
N ALA A 127 -20.11 24.09 13.58
CA ALA A 127 -19.34 22.90 13.26
C ALA A 127 -20.19 21.84 12.55
N TYR A 128 -19.68 21.30 11.44
CA TYR A 128 -20.35 20.20 10.76
C TYR A 128 -19.98 18.85 11.38
N TRP A 129 -20.89 17.89 11.26
CA TRP A 129 -20.71 16.52 11.70
C TRP A 129 -20.81 15.62 10.49
N THR A 130 -19.79 14.82 10.20
CA THR A 130 -19.80 13.95 9.01
C THR A 130 -20.93 12.92 9.04
N MET A 131 -21.47 12.61 10.22
CA MET A 131 -22.64 11.71 10.38
C MET A 131 -24.00 12.41 10.19
N SER A 132 -24.05 13.75 10.01
CA SER A 132 -25.32 14.45 9.83
C SER A 132 -25.92 14.17 8.46
N PRO A 133 -27.25 14.03 8.34
CA PRO A 133 -27.92 13.83 7.04
C PRO A 133 -27.57 14.91 6.02
N SER A 134 -27.47 16.18 6.44
CA SER A 134 -27.13 17.30 5.55
C SER A 134 -25.70 17.21 5.00
N TYR A 135 -24.75 16.69 5.79
CA TYR A 135 -23.39 16.42 5.30
C TYR A 135 -23.39 15.29 4.27
N VAL A 136 -24.04 14.16 4.59
CA VAL A 136 -24.16 13.01 3.69
C VAL A 136 -24.81 13.42 2.38
N GLU A 137 -25.90 14.18 2.42
CA GLU A 137 -26.58 14.73 1.25
C GLU A 137 -25.65 15.59 0.38
N SER A 138 -24.84 16.45 1.02
CA SER A 138 -23.86 17.29 0.32
C SER A 138 -22.79 16.45 -0.40
N VAL A 139 -22.31 15.39 0.23
CA VAL A 139 -21.34 14.44 -0.40
C VAL A 139 -21.99 13.75 -1.61
N TRP A 140 -23.21 13.25 -1.46
CA TRP A 140 -23.97 12.63 -2.56
C TRP A 140 -24.22 13.59 -3.71
N TRP A 141 -24.53 14.85 -3.40
CA TRP A 141 -24.66 15.89 -4.43
C TRP A 141 -23.35 16.08 -5.21
N GLY A 142 -22.20 16.11 -4.51
CA GLY A 142 -20.89 16.19 -5.15
C GLY A 142 -20.60 15.01 -6.07
N LEU A 143 -20.84 13.77 -5.58
CA LEU A 143 -20.69 12.54 -6.37
C LEU A 143 -21.59 12.54 -7.60
N LYS A 144 -22.85 12.97 -7.44
CA LYS A 144 -23.79 13.10 -8.57
C LYS A 144 -23.28 14.05 -9.65
N ARG A 145 -22.67 15.20 -9.24
CA ARG A 145 -22.06 16.15 -10.20
C ARG A 145 -20.86 15.58 -10.93
N ILE A 146 -20.05 14.77 -10.25
CA ILE A 146 -18.91 14.07 -10.86
C ILE A 146 -19.40 13.02 -11.85
N TRP A 147 -20.41 12.25 -11.46
CA TRP A 147 -21.08 11.28 -12.33
C TRP A 147 -21.66 11.91 -13.60
N ASP A 148 -22.41 13.02 -13.46
CA ASP A 148 -23.01 13.72 -14.59
C ASP A 148 -21.98 14.26 -15.60
N LYS A 149 -20.74 14.46 -15.15
CA LYS A 149 -19.61 14.84 -16.01
C LYS A 149 -18.89 13.64 -16.64
N GLY A 150 -19.31 12.42 -16.39
CA GLY A 150 -18.64 11.21 -16.88
C GLY A 150 -17.26 10.95 -16.26
N LEU A 151 -16.97 11.53 -15.09
CA LEU A 151 -15.67 11.41 -14.40
C LEU A 151 -15.66 10.33 -13.32
N LEU A 152 -16.78 9.68 -13.04
CA LEU A 152 -16.88 8.55 -12.11
C LEU A 152 -17.12 7.27 -12.92
N GLY A 153 -16.23 6.31 -12.79
CA GLY A 153 -16.30 5.01 -13.46
C GLY A 153 -15.90 3.88 -12.53
N GLU A 154 -16.08 2.66 -12.98
CA GLU A 154 -15.59 1.46 -12.31
C GLU A 154 -14.19 1.13 -12.81
N ASP A 155 -13.27 0.83 -11.89
CA ASP A 155 -11.90 0.43 -12.22
C ASP A 155 -11.34 -0.48 -11.12
N HIS A 156 -10.21 -1.15 -11.40
CA HIS A 156 -9.51 -2.02 -10.47
C HIS A 156 -8.22 -1.33 -9.98
N ARG A 157 -8.05 -1.31 -8.67
CA ARG A 157 -6.84 -0.79 -8.03
C ARG A 157 -6.31 -1.79 -7.01
N VAL A 158 -4.99 -2.01 -7.03
CA VAL A 158 -4.33 -2.73 -5.93
C VAL A 158 -4.39 -1.85 -4.69
N ALA A 159 -4.92 -2.41 -3.60
CA ALA A 159 -5.02 -1.74 -2.31
C ALA A 159 -4.67 -2.71 -1.19
N PRO A 160 -3.98 -2.26 -0.12
CA PRO A 160 -3.79 -3.04 1.09
C PRO A 160 -5.13 -3.43 1.70
N TYR A 161 -5.28 -4.68 2.11
CA TYR A 161 -6.51 -5.21 2.69
C TYR A 161 -6.23 -5.86 4.03
N CYS A 162 -7.00 -5.50 5.06
CA CYS A 162 -6.92 -6.10 6.38
C CYS A 162 -7.96 -7.22 6.52
N PRO A 163 -7.56 -8.51 6.57
CA PRO A 163 -8.51 -9.62 6.71
C PRO A 163 -9.22 -9.63 8.07
N ARG A 164 -8.62 -9.07 9.13
CA ARG A 164 -9.25 -8.93 10.44
C ARG A 164 -10.40 -7.94 10.42
N CYS A 165 -10.17 -6.76 9.83
CA CYS A 165 -11.17 -5.70 9.76
C CYS A 165 -12.15 -5.89 8.59
N GLY A 166 -11.82 -6.73 7.61
CA GLY A 166 -12.64 -6.99 6.42
C GLY A 166 -12.77 -5.79 5.49
N THR A 167 -11.74 -4.92 5.44
CA THR A 167 -11.75 -3.70 4.62
C THR A 167 -10.37 -3.35 4.08
N THR A 168 -10.35 -2.51 3.04
CA THR A 168 -9.12 -1.90 2.55
C THR A 168 -8.60 -0.86 3.53
N LEU A 169 -7.27 -0.69 3.57
CA LEU A 169 -6.60 0.29 4.41
C LEU A 169 -6.19 1.51 3.57
N SER A 170 -6.29 2.68 4.17
CA SER A 170 -5.69 3.90 3.64
C SER A 170 -4.17 3.89 3.84
N ASP A 171 -3.44 4.70 3.07
CA ASP A 171 -1.99 4.84 3.20
C ASP A 171 -1.57 5.27 4.62
N HIS A 172 -2.40 6.12 5.28
CA HIS A 172 -2.17 6.57 6.64
C HIS A 172 -2.31 5.42 7.66
N GLU A 173 -3.32 4.58 7.53
CA GLU A 173 -3.53 3.42 8.40
C GLU A 173 -2.43 2.38 8.21
N LEU A 174 -2.02 2.15 6.96
CA LEU A 174 -0.92 1.25 6.62
C LEU A 174 0.40 1.70 7.23
N ALA A 175 0.73 3.01 7.11
CA ALA A 175 1.97 3.58 7.61
C ALA A 175 2.17 3.41 9.13
N GLN A 176 1.09 3.29 9.90
CA GLN A 176 1.14 3.07 11.35
C GLN A 176 1.41 1.62 11.75
N GLY A 177 1.29 0.68 10.84
CA GLY A 177 1.40 -0.77 11.08
C GLY A 177 2.76 -1.38 10.74
N TYR A 178 3.71 -0.61 10.20
CA TYR A 178 5.03 -1.15 9.86
C TYR A 178 5.82 -1.54 11.11
N GLN A 179 6.33 -2.75 11.10
CA GLN A 179 7.23 -3.29 12.12
C GLN A 179 8.20 -4.27 11.47
N ASP A 180 9.35 -4.47 12.09
CA ASP A 180 10.28 -5.51 11.67
C ASP A 180 9.72 -6.88 12.02
N ASP A 181 9.64 -7.77 11.03
CA ASP A 181 9.17 -9.14 11.19
C ASP A 181 10.11 -10.12 10.48
N ARG A 182 9.98 -11.42 10.79
CA ARG A 182 10.76 -12.49 10.17
C ARG A 182 9.84 -13.42 9.42
N ASP A 183 9.85 -13.27 8.10
CA ASP A 183 9.12 -14.16 7.22
C ASP A 183 10.04 -15.26 6.67
N PRO A 184 9.54 -16.50 6.52
CA PRO A 184 10.28 -17.53 5.82
C PRO A 184 10.40 -17.15 4.35
N SER A 185 11.59 -17.30 3.80
CA SER A 185 11.84 -17.10 2.37
C SER A 185 12.36 -18.36 1.70
N ILE A 186 12.10 -18.51 0.41
CA ILE A 186 12.56 -19.64 -0.38
C ILE A 186 13.21 -19.18 -1.67
N TYR A 187 14.15 -19.98 -2.14
CA TYR A 187 14.75 -19.89 -3.47
C TYR A 187 14.13 -20.97 -4.35
N VAL A 188 13.59 -20.59 -5.50
CA VAL A 188 12.93 -21.48 -6.44
C VAL A 188 13.64 -21.45 -7.78
N ARG A 189 13.81 -22.60 -8.42
CA ARG A 189 14.47 -22.75 -9.71
C ARG A 189 13.43 -22.92 -10.80
N PHE A 190 13.41 -22.02 -11.77
CA PHE A 190 12.50 -22.07 -12.92
C PHE A 190 13.28 -22.47 -14.18
N PRO A 191 13.10 -23.69 -14.71
CA PRO A 191 13.82 -24.15 -15.91
C PRO A 191 13.56 -23.24 -17.12
N VAL A 192 14.60 -22.73 -17.75
CA VAL A 192 14.49 -21.90 -18.96
C VAL A 192 14.15 -22.80 -20.16
N THR A 193 13.10 -22.43 -20.92
CA THR A 193 12.60 -23.20 -22.06
C THR A 193 12.82 -22.50 -23.40
N SER A 194 13.23 -21.23 -23.42
CA SER A 194 13.61 -20.52 -24.65
C SER A 194 14.83 -19.62 -24.43
N GLY A 195 15.39 -19.07 -25.52
CA GLY A 195 16.62 -18.29 -25.49
C GLY A 195 17.89 -19.12 -25.49
N PRO A 196 19.07 -18.49 -25.33
CA PRO A 196 20.37 -19.18 -25.48
C PRO A 196 20.63 -20.26 -24.43
N LEU A 197 19.95 -20.21 -23.29
CA LEU A 197 20.11 -21.11 -22.16
C LEU A 197 18.97 -22.11 -22.00
N ALA A 198 18.12 -22.27 -23.01
CA ALA A 198 17.01 -23.22 -23.00
C ALA A 198 17.49 -24.67 -22.73
N GLY A 199 16.88 -25.31 -21.72
CA GLY A 199 17.23 -26.68 -21.31
C GLY A 199 18.56 -26.80 -20.57
N ARG A 200 19.33 -25.71 -20.37
CA ARG A 200 20.65 -25.73 -19.70
C ARG A 200 20.63 -25.06 -18.35
N ALA A 201 19.87 -23.98 -18.20
CA ALA A 201 19.89 -23.17 -16.98
C ALA A 201 18.48 -22.95 -16.40
N LYS A 202 18.46 -22.55 -15.14
CA LYS A 202 17.25 -22.24 -14.40
C LYS A 202 17.35 -20.80 -13.84
N LEU A 203 16.27 -20.04 -13.90
CA LEU A 203 16.17 -18.76 -13.22
C LEU A 203 16.10 -19.03 -11.71
N LEU A 204 16.99 -18.42 -10.93
CA LEU A 204 16.95 -18.49 -9.46
C LEU A 204 16.10 -17.36 -8.92
N VAL A 205 14.88 -17.66 -8.51
CA VAL A 205 13.90 -16.71 -8.03
C VAL A 205 13.80 -16.80 -6.51
N TRP A 206 13.80 -15.67 -5.84
CA TRP A 206 13.59 -15.58 -4.39
C TRP A 206 12.22 -14.99 -4.07
N THR A 207 11.55 -15.53 -3.05
CA THR A 207 10.27 -15.00 -2.59
C THR A 207 10.05 -15.22 -1.09
N THR A 208 9.40 -14.24 -0.44
CA THR A 208 8.86 -14.33 0.93
C THR A 208 7.39 -14.74 0.95
N THR A 209 6.75 -14.89 -0.23
CA THR A 209 5.34 -15.24 -0.37
C THR A 209 5.15 -16.51 -1.19
N PRO A 210 5.64 -17.68 -0.72
CA PRO A 210 5.66 -18.91 -1.51
C PRO A 210 4.28 -19.43 -1.92
N TRP A 211 3.22 -19.07 -1.21
CA TRP A 211 1.85 -19.45 -1.54
C TRP A 211 1.34 -18.84 -2.85
N THR A 212 1.94 -17.74 -3.32
CA THR A 212 1.57 -17.13 -4.62
C THR A 212 2.20 -17.83 -5.83
N LEU A 213 3.16 -18.75 -5.63
CA LEU A 213 3.81 -19.49 -6.71
C LEU A 213 2.86 -20.35 -7.55
N VAL A 214 1.73 -20.78 -6.98
CA VAL A 214 0.70 -21.56 -7.71
C VAL A 214 0.10 -20.76 -8.88
N SER A 215 0.09 -19.45 -8.77
CA SER A 215 -0.41 -18.51 -9.79
C SER A 215 0.70 -17.70 -10.46
N ASN A 216 1.94 -18.23 -10.51
CA ASN A 216 3.03 -17.56 -11.20
C ASN A 216 2.69 -17.28 -12.66
N THR A 217 2.80 -16.04 -13.11
CA THR A 217 2.53 -15.57 -14.48
C THR A 217 3.79 -15.11 -15.21
N ALA A 218 4.73 -14.51 -14.49
CA ALA A 218 5.96 -13.97 -15.07
C ALA A 218 7.10 -13.96 -14.04
N VAL A 219 8.32 -13.74 -14.53
CA VAL A 219 9.49 -13.36 -13.74
C VAL A 219 9.96 -12.00 -14.21
N ALA A 220 10.00 -11.03 -13.31
CA ALA A 220 10.49 -9.69 -13.61
C ALA A 220 12.00 -9.60 -13.39
N VAL A 221 12.69 -8.91 -14.30
CA VAL A 221 14.12 -8.59 -14.25
C VAL A 221 14.32 -7.09 -14.51
N HIS A 222 15.36 -6.50 -13.94
CA HIS A 222 15.71 -5.10 -14.24
C HIS A 222 16.44 -5.01 -15.60
N PRO A 223 16.04 -4.13 -16.52
CA PRO A 223 16.57 -4.08 -17.88
C PRO A 223 18.08 -3.82 -17.96
N GLU A 224 18.61 -3.02 -17.06
CA GLU A 224 20.03 -2.59 -17.05
C GLU A 224 20.94 -3.43 -16.14
N VAL A 225 20.37 -4.33 -15.34
CA VAL A 225 21.14 -5.21 -14.46
C VAL A 225 21.75 -6.35 -15.30
N ARG A 226 23.00 -6.68 -14.99
CA ARG A 226 23.68 -7.85 -15.54
C ARG A 226 23.32 -9.09 -14.75
N TYR A 227 22.93 -10.14 -15.44
CA TYR A 227 22.65 -11.46 -14.90
C TYR A 227 23.74 -12.43 -15.38
N VAL A 228 24.27 -13.19 -14.45
CA VAL A 228 25.36 -14.16 -14.70
C VAL A 228 24.86 -15.58 -14.58
N VAL A 229 25.55 -16.48 -15.26
CA VAL A 229 25.28 -17.91 -15.17
C VAL A 229 26.30 -18.54 -14.23
N ALA A 230 25.80 -19.14 -13.16
CA ALA A 230 26.57 -19.82 -12.13
C ALA A 230 26.43 -21.32 -12.24
N HIS A 231 27.55 -22.04 -12.21
CA HIS A 231 27.62 -23.49 -12.21
C HIS A 231 27.98 -24.00 -10.82
N ARG A 232 27.38 -25.10 -10.38
CA ARG A 232 27.74 -25.72 -9.10
C ARG A 232 29.05 -26.50 -9.24
N ASP A 233 30.01 -26.18 -8.36
CA ASP A 233 31.27 -26.86 -8.31
C ASP A 233 31.09 -28.34 -7.92
N PRO A 234 31.92 -29.28 -8.47
CA PRO A 234 31.85 -30.66 -8.07
C PRO A 234 32.08 -30.83 -6.58
N VAL A 235 31.22 -31.56 -5.91
CA VAL A 235 31.41 -31.89 -4.49
C VAL A 235 32.53 -32.91 -4.37
N PRO A 236 33.61 -32.67 -3.56
CA PRO A 236 34.66 -33.64 -3.37
C PRO A 236 34.15 -34.98 -2.82
N GLU A 237 34.59 -36.09 -3.37
CA GLU A 237 34.24 -37.42 -2.85
C GLU A 237 34.67 -37.55 -1.38
N GLY A 238 33.70 -37.89 -0.51
CA GLY A 238 33.97 -38.06 0.93
C GLY A 238 33.62 -36.87 1.84
N SER A 239 33.03 -35.79 1.31
CA SER A 239 32.47 -34.73 2.17
C SER A 239 31.12 -35.15 2.76
N ASP A 240 30.93 -34.93 4.07
CA ASP A 240 29.63 -35.14 4.76
C ASP A 240 28.55 -34.13 4.36
N ALA A 241 28.69 -33.47 3.21
CA ALA A 241 27.68 -32.59 2.64
C ALA A 241 26.41 -33.41 2.36
N VAL A 242 25.45 -33.27 3.24
CA VAL A 242 24.11 -33.91 3.11
C VAL A 242 23.62 -33.64 1.70
N ALA A 243 23.44 -34.75 0.96
CA ALA A 243 22.91 -34.76 -0.40
C ALA A 243 21.42 -34.26 -0.39
N THR A 244 21.22 -32.97 -0.33
CA THR A 244 19.93 -32.33 -0.62
C THR A 244 19.71 -32.12 -2.12
N ALA A 245 20.58 -32.66 -2.95
CA ALA A 245 20.38 -32.70 -4.39
C ALA A 245 19.59 -33.97 -4.74
N SER A 246 18.31 -33.77 -5.13
CA SER A 246 17.64 -34.74 -6.02
C SER A 246 18.61 -35.14 -7.15
N ALA A 247 18.61 -36.43 -7.55
CA ALA A 247 19.45 -36.97 -8.63
C ALA A 247 19.04 -36.40 -10.01
N GLU A 248 19.18 -35.07 -10.18
CA GLU A 248 19.00 -34.35 -11.42
C GLU A 248 20.33 -34.38 -12.18
N ASP A 249 20.25 -34.50 -13.51
CA ASP A 249 21.39 -34.47 -14.43
C ASP A 249 22.33 -33.28 -14.10
N PRO A 250 23.64 -33.53 -13.83
CA PRO A 250 24.61 -32.46 -13.56
C PRO A 250 24.65 -31.35 -14.62
N ALA A 251 24.32 -31.66 -15.88
CA ALA A 251 24.27 -30.70 -16.98
C ALA A 251 23.13 -29.67 -16.88
N SER A 252 22.14 -29.87 -15.99
CA SER A 252 20.98 -29.00 -15.83
C SER A 252 21.03 -28.12 -14.56
N GLN A 253 22.22 -27.89 -14.01
CA GLN A 253 22.36 -27.22 -12.71
C GLN A 253 22.80 -25.76 -12.77
N ASP A 254 22.95 -25.19 -13.96
CA ASP A 254 23.31 -23.77 -14.09
C ASP A 254 22.17 -22.85 -13.59
N LEU A 255 22.53 -21.88 -12.79
CA LEU A 255 21.58 -20.89 -12.22
C LEU A 255 21.84 -19.50 -12.78
N ILE A 256 20.79 -18.80 -13.08
CA ILE A 256 20.84 -17.40 -13.50
C ILE A 256 20.48 -16.51 -12.29
N ILE A 257 21.36 -15.57 -11.97
CA ILE A 257 21.23 -14.64 -10.83
C ILE A 257 21.80 -13.27 -11.23
N ALA A 258 21.33 -12.20 -10.60
CA ALA A 258 21.95 -10.88 -10.75
C ALA A 258 23.39 -10.89 -10.27
N GLU A 259 24.33 -10.36 -11.08
CA GLU A 259 25.76 -10.37 -10.80
C GLU A 259 26.11 -9.82 -9.40
N PRO A 260 25.54 -8.69 -8.92
CA PRO A 260 25.86 -8.14 -7.58
C PRO A 260 25.44 -9.06 -6.42
N LEU A 261 24.53 -10.00 -6.66
CA LEU A 261 24.00 -10.90 -5.64
C LEU A 261 24.62 -12.30 -5.67
N PHE A 262 25.49 -12.59 -6.64
CA PHE A 262 26.11 -13.91 -6.80
C PHE A 262 26.83 -14.35 -5.53
N GLU A 263 27.79 -13.55 -5.05
CA GLU A 263 28.58 -13.89 -3.85
C GLU A 263 27.73 -13.99 -2.58
N LYS A 264 26.73 -13.11 -2.43
CA LYS A 264 25.85 -13.07 -1.25
C LYS A 264 24.92 -14.30 -1.17
N VAL A 265 24.46 -14.81 -2.31
CA VAL A 265 23.41 -15.84 -2.37
C VAL A 265 23.95 -17.22 -2.65
N LEU A 266 24.88 -17.35 -3.59
CA LEU A 266 25.46 -18.62 -4.02
C LEU A 266 26.85 -18.82 -3.44
N GLY A 267 27.75 -17.87 -3.63
CA GLY A 267 29.10 -17.82 -3.03
C GLY A 267 29.88 -19.14 -3.14
N GLU A 268 30.31 -19.68 -1.99
CA GLU A 268 31.13 -20.88 -1.89
C GLU A 268 30.45 -22.12 -2.49
N GLY A 269 31.16 -22.86 -3.33
CA GLY A 269 30.64 -24.04 -4.03
C GLY A 269 29.94 -23.73 -5.36
N TRP A 270 30.08 -22.49 -5.84
CA TRP A 270 29.57 -22.06 -7.14
C TRP A 270 30.62 -21.25 -7.91
N SER A 271 30.75 -21.45 -9.18
CA SER A 271 31.62 -20.73 -10.10
C SER A 271 30.86 -20.10 -11.26
N LEU A 272 31.36 -18.94 -11.75
CA LEU A 272 30.77 -18.31 -12.93
C LEU A 272 31.22 -19.05 -14.22
N THR A 273 30.27 -19.32 -15.11
CA THR A 273 30.55 -19.95 -16.41
C THR A 273 31.22 -18.99 -17.41
N GLY A 274 31.17 -17.67 -17.13
CA GLY A 274 31.57 -16.60 -18.04
C GLY A 274 30.46 -16.10 -18.95
N GLU A 275 29.30 -16.76 -18.99
CA GLU A 275 28.12 -16.31 -19.73
C GLU A 275 27.37 -15.24 -18.89
N SER A 276 26.96 -14.15 -19.52
CA SER A 276 26.18 -13.11 -18.87
C SER A 276 25.27 -12.39 -19.87
N PHE A 277 24.16 -11.84 -19.35
CA PHE A 277 23.14 -11.14 -20.13
C PHE A 277 22.69 -9.88 -19.38
N LEU A 278 22.37 -8.81 -20.08
CA LEU A 278 21.55 -7.73 -19.50
C LEU A 278 20.11 -8.20 -19.39
N GLY A 279 19.37 -7.70 -18.40
CA GLY A 279 17.96 -8.05 -18.25
C GLY A 279 17.16 -7.79 -19.52
N SER A 280 17.45 -6.70 -20.24
CA SER A 280 16.85 -6.38 -21.54
C SER A 280 17.06 -7.47 -22.61
N GLN A 281 18.10 -8.27 -22.52
CA GLN A 281 18.36 -9.38 -23.43
C GLN A 281 17.60 -10.66 -23.04
N MET A 282 17.10 -10.71 -21.81
CA MET A 282 16.32 -11.84 -21.27
C MET A 282 14.82 -11.67 -21.49
N GLU A 283 14.39 -10.50 -21.96
CA GLU A 283 12.99 -10.20 -22.21
C GLU A 283 12.34 -11.27 -23.10
N LEU A 284 11.15 -11.72 -22.69
CA LEU A 284 10.36 -12.75 -23.36
C LEU A 284 10.98 -14.16 -23.39
N TRP A 285 12.07 -14.43 -22.66
CA TRP A 285 12.48 -15.81 -22.45
C TRP A 285 11.38 -16.56 -21.71
N THR A 286 11.06 -17.75 -22.15
CA THR A 286 10.06 -18.60 -21.48
C THR A 286 10.74 -19.56 -20.50
N TYR A 287 9.97 -19.94 -19.50
CA TYR A 287 10.41 -20.89 -18.46
C TYR A 287 9.27 -21.82 -18.07
N GLU A 288 9.60 -22.95 -17.45
CA GLU A 288 8.63 -23.87 -16.87
C GLU A 288 8.23 -23.36 -15.48
N ARG A 289 6.92 -23.19 -15.27
CA ARG A 289 6.38 -22.75 -13.96
C ARG A 289 6.50 -23.85 -12.91
N PRO A 290 6.61 -23.52 -11.60
CA PRO A 290 6.80 -24.50 -10.54
C PRO A 290 5.60 -25.43 -10.32
N TYR A 291 4.40 -25.00 -10.69
CA TYR A 291 3.15 -25.74 -10.50
C TYR A 291 2.24 -25.65 -11.71
N ASN A 292 1.65 -26.79 -12.11
CA ASN A 292 0.74 -26.89 -13.25
C ASN A 292 -0.72 -27.13 -12.83
N PHE A 293 -1.11 -26.66 -11.65
CA PHE A 293 -2.47 -26.89 -11.11
C PHE A 293 -3.55 -26.02 -11.77
N LEU A 294 -3.15 -24.87 -12.31
CA LEU A 294 -4.05 -23.93 -12.95
C LEU A 294 -3.88 -23.97 -14.45
N GLU A 295 -5.00 -24.08 -15.18
CA GLU A 295 -5.04 -23.82 -16.60
C GLU A 295 -5.29 -22.32 -16.82
N TRP A 296 -4.44 -21.69 -17.63
CA TRP A 296 -4.65 -20.30 -18.01
C TRP A 296 -5.81 -20.21 -19.01
N PRO A 297 -6.75 -19.26 -18.83
CA PRO A 297 -7.75 -19.02 -19.86
C PRO A 297 -7.05 -18.62 -21.15
N LYS A 298 -7.51 -19.17 -22.28
CA LYS A 298 -7.04 -18.76 -23.61
C LYS A 298 -7.54 -17.36 -23.90
N THR A 299 -6.71 -16.38 -23.65
CA THR A 299 -6.97 -14.98 -23.97
C THR A 299 -6.32 -14.59 -25.30
N GLU A 300 -6.72 -13.44 -25.86
CA GLU A 300 -5.97 -12.85 -26.97
C GLU A 300 -4.54 -12.57 -26.51
N ARG A 301 -3.55 -12.93 -27.34
CA ARG A 301 -2.14 -12.72 -26.99
C ARG A 301 -1.86 -11.25 -26.73
N VAL A 302 -1.31 -10.98 -25.58
CA VAL A 302 -0.83 -9.64 -25.21
C VAL A 302 0.41 -9.31 -26.03
N THR A 303 0.56 -8.06 -26.41
CA THR A 303 1.78 -7.54 -27.03
C THR A 303 2.55 -6.71 -26.00
N VAL A 304 3.87 -6.92 -25.93
CA VAL A 304 4.79 -6.07 -25.17
C VAL A 304 5.58 -5.23 -26.19
N ASP A 305 5.45 -3.93 -26.11
CA ASP A 305 6.05 -2.95 -27.06
C ASP A 305 5.80 -3.30 -28.53
N GLY A 306 4.58 -3.73 -28.86
CA GLY A 306 4.17 -4.09 -30.22
C GLY A 306 4.66 -5.48 -30.66
N ARG A 307 5.38 -6.23 -29.82
CA ARG A 307 5.82 -7.60 -30.08
C ARG A 307 4.86 -8.59 -29.42
N PRO A 308 4.36 -9.61 -30.14
CA PRO A 308 3.52 -10.63 -29.53
C PRO A 308 4.31 -11.42 -28.49
N THR A 309 3.69 -11.74 -27.36
CA THR A 309 4.30 -12.59 -26.35
C THR A 309 4.44 -14.03 -26.87
N PRO A 310 5.50 -14.76 -26.47
CA PRO A 310 5.73 -16.12 -26.93
C PRO A 310 4.71 -17.14 -26.37
N ALA A 311 4.08 -16.79 -25.22
CA ALA A 311 3.10 -17.60 -24.51
C ALA A 311 2.09 -16.70 -23.79
N ASP A 312 1.00 -17.27 -23.29
CA ASP A 312 -0.03 -16.55 -22.52
C ASP A 312 0.48 -16.13 -21.13
N ALA A 313 1.46 -16.86 -20.59
CA ALA A 313 2.13 -16.61 -19.31
C ALA A 313 3.50 -17.32 -19.26
N ASN A 314 4.22 -17.14 -18.16
CA ASN A 314 5.48 -17.82 -17.86
C ASN A 314 6.65 -17.41 -18.78
N PHE A 315 6.82 -16.12 -18.92
CA PHE A 315 7.95 -15.49 -19.59
C PHE A 315 8.57 -14.38 -18.76
N VAL A 316 9.79 -13.99 -19.11
CA VAL A 316 10.52 -12.91 -18.44
C VAL A 316 9.99 -11.56 -18.92
N VAL A 317 9.72 -10.65 -17.99
CA VAL A 317 9.30 -9.27 -18.23
C VAL A 317 10.31 -8.28 -17.65
N LEU A 318 10.37 -7.06 -18.21
CA LEU A 318 11.22 -6.00 -17.72
C LEU A 318 10.47 -5.15 -16.68
N ALA A 319 11.16 -4.79 -15.59
CA ALA A 319 10.58 -3.93 -14.56
C ALA A 319 11.67 -3.15 -13.80
N ASP A 320 11.53 -1.84 -13.77
CA ASP A 320 12.50 -0.92 -13.14
C ASP A 320 12.49 -1.01 -11.60
N TYR A 321 11.43 -1.57 -10.99
CA TYR A 321 11.34 -1.76 -9.53
C TYR A 321 12.16 -2.94 -9.01
N VAL A 322 12.71 -3.79 -9.88
CA VAL A 322 13.55 -4.92 -9.44
C VAL A 322 14.88 -4.38 -8.92
N THR A 323 15.17 -4.66 -7.66
CA THR A 323 16.40 -4.23 -6.98
C THR A 323 17.43 -5.37 -6.90
N VAL A 324 18.67 -4.99 -6.59
CA VAL A 324 19.80 -5.92 -6.33
C VAL A 324 20.34 -5.76 -4.90
N GLU A 325 19.54 -5.26 -3.99
CA GLU A 325 19.89 -5.10 -2.58
C GLU A 325 19.72 -6.42 -1.82
N ASP A 326 18.61 -7.12 -2.12
CA ASP A 326 18.26 -8.41 -1.54
C ASP A 326 17.71 -9.38 -2.59
N GLY A 327 17.56 -10.67 -2.20
CA GLY A 327 17.02 -11.70 -3.07
C GLY A 327 18.01 -12.17 -4.13
N THR A 328 17.56 -12.27 -5.37
CA THR A 328 18.35 -12.78 -6.53
C THR A 328 18.36 -11.83 -7.72
N GLY A 329 17.64 -10.70 -7.63
CA GLY A 329 17.43 -9.82 -8.77
C GLY A 329 16.42 -10.34 -9.79
N LEU A 330 15.73 -11.45 -9.48
CA LEU A 330 14.65 -12.02 -10.28
C LEU A 330 13.41 -12.13 -9.37
N VAL A 331 12.32 -11.46 -9.76
CA VAL A 331 11.12 -11.35 -8.95
C VAL A 331 9.95 -12.09 -9.56
N HIS A 332 9.41 -13.04 -8.81
CA HIS A 332 8.19 -13.75 -9.16
C HIS A 332 6.99 -12.80 -9.23
N GLN A 333 6.19 -12.96 -10.28
CA GLN A 333 4.95 -12.21 -10.47
C GLN A 333 3.75 -13.15 -10.42
N ALA A 334 2.71 -12.71 -9.73
CA ALA A 334 1.39 -13.34 -9.72
C ALA A 334 0.32 -12.26 -9.97
N PRO A 335 -0.88 -12.63 -10.46
CA PRO A 335 -1.99 -11.71 -10.56
C PRO A 335 -2.32 -11.11 -9.19
N ALA A 336 -2.83 -9.88 -9.17
CA ALA A 336 -3.48 -9.34 -7.99
C ALA A 336 -4.82 -10.06 -7.77
N PHE A 337 -5.09 -10.46 -6.53
CA PHE A 337 -6.32 -11.13 -6.12
C PHE A 337 -7.24 -10.16 -5.42
#